data_08e24422228d4de92146941db1cd91f5
#
_entry.id   08e24422228d4de92146941db1cd91f5
#
_cell.length_a   1.000
_cell.length_b   1.000
_cell.length_c   1.000
_cell.angle_alpha   90.00
_cell.angle_beta   90.00
_cell.angle_gamma   90.00
#
_symmetry.space_group_name_H-M   'P 1'
#
loop_
_entity.id
_entity.type
_entity.pdbx_description
1 polymer ?
#
loop_
_entity_poly.entity_id
_entity_poly.type
_entity_poly.pdbx_seq_one_letter_code
_entity_poly.pdbx_strand_id
1 'polypeptide(L)'
;MIKLDYTNRDYASIREDILARASVIIPEWTSRESSDYGMMLVDLWAYLADNMHYYVDRVAQEAFLETATQRSSVLALANLLGYKAQGVVNSSTTIYLDPSESVATDVLPVLIPSGTRFVGKSSIDNSEVIFLNTSPIAINVTGTAVPGYVVYTKSGGNIPVRVSEGEAFTETYTSAYGSNQQIVLNKQNVVSNSISVTVNEGTSGSNVQYSQISRLIDATSTDLVYTTRITSDDYTVLTFGNNANGKIPTTNSIITVSYKTSRGAEGNVSANTITEFESLDPIEGADYDGLVIIPNTSKALGGADPENIETLRTNISAAFRSQDRAVSLQDYEDMALRVSGVVKGKAVINNVLAKQAKVTYKALSASVATLTTEESHGLSVGETIAVFNVDDTFDGTYVVKTGSSGTTLLYDLASASVASASVSDGYVRNGQVKIYALNSVDYYDGTVTVDPTTSPLSLDTAVRDSIYEYLDPRSMVGVNMIVMPEVTLDEVSIKTTINVFPNYIRDVIETNVAIAIKDLFSFTNVLFGQTVTLGKLYQTILAVDGVEYATVQEFTTGVTDNVIDTVGSNPVASGVRANNESLLLLKNIEITSSGGIVV
;
A
#
# COMPACT_ATOMS: atom_id res chain seq x y z
N MET A 1 -24.29 -5.00 8.60
CA MET A 1 -24.12 -6.41 8.19
C MET A 1 -25.52 -6.99 7.91
N ILE A 2 -25.77 -7.45 6.70
CA ILE A 2 -27.08 -8.06 6.33
C ILE A 2 -27.07 -9.47 6.90
N LYS A 3 -27.95 -9.71 7.87
CA LYS A 3 -28.16 -11.07 8.40
C LYS A 3 -29.12 -11.77 7.44
N LEU A 4 -28.62 -12.71 6.66
CA LEU A 4 -29.46 -13.53 5.79
C LEU A 4 -30.03 -14.68 6.61
N ASP A 5 -31.35 -14.79 6.58
CA ASP A 5 -32.10 -15.88 7.18
C ASP A 5 -32.66 -16.71 6.02
N TYR A 6 -31.99 -17.80 5.69
CA TYR A 6 -32.39 -18.69 4.59
C TYR A 6 -33.48 -19.64 4.98
N THR A 7 -33.60 -19.97 6.25
CA THR A 7 -34.55 -20.97 6.73
C THR A 7 -35.86 -20.35 7.21
N ASN A 8 -35.83 -19.06 7.58
CA ASN A 8 -36.95 -18.29 8.13
C ASN A 8 -37.74 -19.07 9.20
N ARG A 9 -37.00 -19.85 10.01
CA ARG A 9 -37.56 -20.69 11.07
C ARG A 9 -36.73 -20.49 12.32
N ASP A 10 -37.41 -19.99 13.34
CA ASP A 10 -36.90 -19.82 14.69
C ASP A 10 -37.52 -20.84 15.66
N TYR A 11 -37.00 -20.87 16.89
CA TYR A 11 -37.52 -21.70 17.95
C TYR A 11 -39.04 -21.62 18.09
N ALA A 12 -39.65 -20.42 18.01
CA ALA A 12 -41.07 -20.22 18.21
C ALA A 12 -41.91 -20.85 17.07
N SER A 13 -41.50 -20.63 15.82
CA SER A 13 -42.19 -21.18 14.65
C SER A 13 -42.05 -22.70 14.57
N ILE A 14 -40.90 -23.26 14.90
CA ILE A 14 -40.69 -24.71 14.94
C ILE A 14 -41.53 -25.34 16.04
N ARG A 15 -41.57 -24.71 17.22
CA ARG A 15 -42.38 -25.16 18.35
C ARG A 15 -43.86 -25.20 17.97
N GLU A 16 -44.37 -24.15 17.31
CA GLU A 16 -45.77 -24.07 16.87
C GLU A 16 -46.10 -25.15 15.82
N ASP A 17 -45.21 -25.38 14.85
CA ASP A 17 -45.33 -26.45 13.86
C ASP A 17 -45.41 -27.86 14.50
N ILE A 18 -44.55 -28.12 15.48
CA ILE A 18 -44.53 -29.39 16.22
C ILE A 18 -45.85 -29.59 16.97
N LEU A 19 -46.35 -28.54 17.64
CA LEU A 19 -47.60 -28.59 18.38
C LEU A 19 -48.81 -28.74 17.47
N ALA A 20 -48.83 -28.05 16.33
CA ALA A 20 -49.86 -28.19 15.32
C ALA A 20 -49.91 -29.64 14.78
N ARG A 21 -48.74 -30.23 14.49
CA ARG A 21 -48.65 -31.62 14.04
C ARG A 21 -49.03 -32.62 15.13
N ALA A 22 -48.62 -32.36 16.38
CA ALA A 22 -48.96 -33.20 17.53
C ALA A 22 -50.50 -33.25 17.76
N SER A 23 -51.22 -32.14 17.59
CA SER A 23 -52.67 -32.09 17.75
C SER A 23 -53.42 -32.95 16.72
N VAL A 24 -52.82 -33.19 15.56
CA VAL A 24 -53.38 -34.08 14.51
C VAL A 24 -53.10 -35.55 14.79
N ILE A 25 -51.86 -35.85 15.26
CA ILE A 25 -51.40 -37.24 15.48
C ILE A 25 -51.92 -37.81 16.80
N ILE A 26 -51.92 -36.98 17.85
CA ILE A 26 -52.32 -37.35 19.22
C ILE A 26 -53.35 -36.33 19.73
N PRO A 27 -54.63 -36.39 19.26
CA PRO A 27 -55.63 -35.41 19.63
C PRO A 27 -55.95 -35.39 21.15
N GLU A 28 -55.67 -36.47 21.83
CA GLU A 28 -55.91 -36.65 23.28
C GLU A 28 -54.91 -35.85 24.14
N TRP A 29 -53.76 -35.49 23.59
CA TRP A 29 -52.78 -34.66 24.31
C TRP A 29 -53.09 -33.16 24.15
N THR A 30 -53.85 -32.67 25.09
CA THR A 30 -54.32 -31.25 25.11
C THR A 30 -53.53 -30.35 26.07
N SER A 31 -52.71 -30.94 26.95
CA SER A 31 -51.90 -30.16 27.90
C SER A 31 -50.88 -29.29 27.15
N ARG A 32 -50.76 -28.03 27.63
CA ARG A 32 -49.80 -27.04 27.10
C ARG A 32 -49.00 -26.37 28.26
N GLU A 33 -49.10 -26.98 29.44
CA GLU A 33 -48.36 -26.53 30.63
C GLU A 33 -46.85 -26.78 30.46
N SER A 34 -46.01 -25.85 30.87
CA SER A 34 -44.55 -25.98 30.79
C SER A 34 -44.00 -27.10 31.67
N SER A 35 -44.79 -27.60 32.65
CA SER A 35 -44.49 -28.73 33.52
C SER A 35 -44.82 -30.09 32.88
N ASP A 36 -45.50 -30.11 31.75
CA ASP A 36 -45.85 -31.33 31.03
C ASP A 36 -44.61 -31.92 30.33
N TYR A 37 -44.38 -33.22 30.54
CA TYR A 37 -43.26 -33.94 29.94
C TYR A 37 -43.25 -33.86 28.41
N GLY A 38 -44.41 -33.93 27.76
CA GLY A 38 -44.58 -33.78 26.32
C GLY A 38 -44.13 -32.38 25.83
N MET A 39 -44.52 -31.35 26.59
CA MET A 39 -44.09 -29.98 26.29
C MET A 39 -42.58 -29.79 26.44
N MET A 40 -41.95 -30.38 27.46
CA MET A 40 -40.51 -30.36 27.64
C MET A 40 -39.79 -30.99 26.42
N LEU A 41 -40.30 -32.09 25.89
CA LEU A 41 -39.75 -32.72 24.68
C LEU A 41 -39.90 -31.84 23.44
N VAL A 42 -41.09 -31.21 23.25
CA VAL A 42 -41.32 -30.27 22.14
C VAL A 42 -40.35 -29.11 22.22
N ASP A 43 -40.17 -28.53 23.40
CA ASP A 43 -39.25 -27.40 23.62
C ASP A 43 -37.80 -27.81 23.35
N LEU A 44 -37.38 -29.01 23.77
CA LEU A 44 -36.04 -29.54 23.52
C LEU A 44 -35.79 -29.78 22.03
N TRP A 45 -36.74 -30.36 21.32
CA TRP A 45 -36.66 -30.59 19.89
C TRP A 45 -36.68 -29.28 19.08
N ALA A 46 -37.53 -28.31 19.49
CA ALA A 46 -37.56 -26.99 18.86
C ALA A 46 -36.23 -26.26 19.04
N TYR A 47 -35.65 -26.31 20.25
CA TYR A 47 -34.33 -25.75 20.53
C TYR A 47 -33.19 -26.40 19.72
N LEU A 48 -33.21 -27.75 19.61
CA LEU A 48 -32.23 -28.47 18.80
C LEU A 48 -32.36 -28.10 17.32
N ALA A 49 -33.56 -28.03 16.81
CA ALA A 49 -33.82 -27.68 15.42
C ALA A 49 -33.43 -26.21 15.11
N ASP A 50 -33.69 -25.28 16.01
CA ASP A 50 -33.29 -23.87 15.90
C ASP A 50 -31.74 -23.76 15.82
N ASN A 51 -31.02 -24.48 16.67
CA ASN A 51 -29.54 -24.56 16.58
C ASN A 51 -29.06 -25.14 15.23
N MET A 52 -29.75 -26.18 14.72
CA MET A 52 -29.38 -26.74 13.41
C MET A 52 -29.63 -25.75 12.27
N HIS A 53 -30.73 -25.00 12.31
CA HIS A 53 -31.04 -23.96 11.34
C HIS A 53 -30.01 -22.83 11.40
N TYR A 54 -29.59 -22.41 12.63
CA TYR A 54 -28.51 -21.44 12.80
C TYR A 54 -27.22 -21.89 12.13
N TYR A 55 -26.82 -23.17 12.26
CA TYR A 55 -25.63 -23.68 11.57
C TYR A 55 -25.79 -23.73 10.06
N VAL A 56 -26.97 -24.08 9.55
CA VAL A 56 -27.27 -24.07 8.11
C VAL A 56 -27.16 -22.65 7.56
N ASP A 57 -27.78 -21.68 8.21
CA ASP A 57 -27.71 -20.27 7.81
C ASP A 57 -26.27 -19.75 7.86
N ARG A 58 -25.52 -20.16 8.90
CA ARG A 58 -24.11 -19.78 9.04
C ARG A 58 -23.25 -20.32 7.90
N VAL A 59 -23.43 -21.60 7.55
CA VAL A 59 -22.72 -22.21 6.42
C VAL A 59 -23.11 -21.54 5.10
N ALA A 60 -24.38 -21.24 4.91
CA ALA A 60 -24.87 -20.54 3.71
C ALA A 60 -24.27 -19.12 3.60
N GLN A 61 -24.21 -18.37 4.71
CA GLN A 61 -23.56 -17.05 4.74
C GLN A 61 -22.08 -17.10 4.34
N GLU A 62 -21.35 -18.11 4.80
CA GLU A 62 -19.92 -18.26 4.49
C GLU A 62 -19.65 -18.67 3.02
N ALA A 63 -20.67 -19.08 2.27
CA ALA A 63 -20.52 -19.44 0.86
C ALA A 63 -20.47 -18.25 -0.11
N PHE A 64 -20.84 -17.05 0.35
CA PHE A 64 -20.88 -15.85 -0.50
C PHE A 64 -19.93 -14.77 0.01
N LEU A 65 -19.19 -14.14 -0.91
CA LEU A 65 -18.18 -13.13 -0.60
C LEU A 65 -18.75 -11.94 0.20
N GLU A 66 -19.98 -11.51 -0.10
CA GLU A 66 -20.61 -10.36 0.56
C GLU A 66 -21.01 -10.64 2.00
N THR A 67 -21.35 -11.89 2.32
CA THR A 67 -21.90 -12.29 3.62
C THR A 67 -20.93 -13.08 4.49
N ALA A 68 -19.86 -13.64 3.90
CA ALA A 68 -18.84 -14.39 4.63
C ALA A 68 -18.18 -13.52 5.73
N THR A 69 -18.15 -14.02 6.95
CA THR A 69 -17.61 -13.30 8.12
C THR A 69 -16.26 -13.85 8.58
N GLN A 70 -15.93 -15.07 8.18
CA GLN A 70 -14.65 -15.69 8.52
C GLN A 70 -13.59 -15.38 7.47
N ARG A 71 -12.41 -14.93 7.91
CA ARG A 71 -11.26 -14.66 7.03
C ARG A 71 -10.90 -15.86 6.16
N SER A 72 -10.97 -17.08 6.72
CA SER A 72 -10.72 -18.32 6.00
C SER A 72 -11.65 -18.53 4.80
N SER A 73 -12.95 -18.25 4.97
CA SER A 73 -13.95 -18.37 3.91
C SER A 73 -13.71 -17.34 2.80
N VAL A 74 -13.42 -16.08 3.17
CA VAL A 74 -13.11 -15.01 2.22
C VAL A 74 -11.84 -15.33 1.43
N LEU A 75 -10.76 -15.81 2.09
CA LEU A 75 -9.53 -16.22 1.42
C LEU A 75 -9.75 -17.44 0.49
N ALA A 76 -10.60 -18.39 0.87
CA ALA A 76 -10.94 -19.52 0.02
C ALA A 76 -11.69 -19.06 -1.25
N LEU A 77 -12.64 -18.15 -1.11
CA LEU A 77 -13.37 -17.54 -2.24
C LEU A 77 -12.43 -16.67 -3.11
N ALA A 78 -11.50 -15.92 -2.49
CA ALA A 78 -10.46 -15.18 -3.21
C ALA A 78 -9.62 -16.09 -4.10
N ASN A 79 -9.12 -17.20 -3.55
CA ASN A 79 -8.33 -18.18 -4.28
C ASN A 79 -9.13 -18.83 -5.43
N LEU A 80 -10.42 -19.11 -5.23
CA LEU A 80 -11.32 -19.63 -6.27
C LEU A 80 -11.43 -18.66 -7.46
N LEU A 81 -11.47 -17.35 -7.18
CA LEU A 81 -11.53 -16.28 -8.18
C LEU A 81 -10.15 -15.91 -8.75
N GLY A 82 -9.07 -16.56 -8.30
CA GLY A 82 -7.70 -16.29 -8.72
C GLY A 82 -7.07 -15.04 -8.09
N TYR A 83 -7.70 -14.46 -7.07
CA TYR A 83 -7.16 -13.34 -6.32
C TYR A 83 -6.18 -13.81 -5.25
N LYS A 84 -4.97 -13.25 -5.24
CA LYS A 84 -4.00 -13.45 -4.16
C LYS A 84 -4.13 -12.31 -3.16
N ALA A 85 -4.51 -12.66 -1.93
CA ALA A 85 -4.53 -11.71 -0.84
C ALA A 85 -3.13 -11.12 -0.60
N GLN A 86 -3.05 -9.82 -0.41
CA GLN A 86 -1.81 -9.15 -0.05
C GLN A 86 -1.51 -9.45 1.43
N GLY A 87 -0.31 -9.98 1.66
CA GLY A 87 0.23 -10.15 3.01
C GLY A 87 0.80 -8.84 3.56
N VAL A 88 1.50 -8.98 4.67
CA VAL A 88 2.23 -7.86 5.26
C VAL A 88 3.26 -7.30 4.27
N VAL A 89 3.43 -5.99 4.33
CA VAL A 89 4.45 -5.25 3.57
C VAL A 89 5.36 -4.52 4.55
N ASN A 90 6.65 -4.56 4.28
CA ASN A 90 7.66 -3.91 5.10
C ASN A 90 7.87 -2.45 4.70
N SER A 91 8.20 -1.61 5.68
CA SER A 91 8.62 -0.23 5.44
C SER A 91 10.08 -0.15 4.98
N SER A 92 10.44 0.94 4.32
CA SER A 92 11.83 1.21 3.91
C SER A 92 12.18 2.68 4.08
N THR A 93 13.48 2.95 4.28
CA THR A 93 14.03 4.30 4.34
C THR A 93 15.51 4.27 3.98
N THR A 94 16.14 5.44 3.93
CA THR A 94 17.59 5.58 3.75
C THR A 94 18.18 6.20 5.00
N ILE A 95 19.21 5.55 5.54
CA ILE A 95 20.10 6.09 6.56
C ILE A 95 21.44 6.44 5.91
N TYR A 96 22.28 7.16 6.62
CA TYR A 96 23.61 7.48 6.13
C TYR A 96 24.66 7.00 7.13
N LEU A 97 25.79 6.54 6.61
CA LEU A 97 26.97 6.20 7.39
C LEU A 97 28.05 7.25 7.14
N ASP A 98 28.57 7.83 8.23
CA ASP A 98 29.71 8.74 8.17
C ASP A 98 31.00 7.97 8.50
N PRO A 99 31.89 7.77 7.54
CA PRO A 99 33.18 7.08 7.75
C PRO A 99 34.29 8.01 8.24
N SER A 100 33.97 9.27 8.59
CA SER A 100 35.01 10.34 8.71
C SER A 100 35.89 10.22 9.94
N GLU A 101 35.42 9.64 11.05
CA GLU A 101 36.12 9.83 12.32
C GLU A 101 37.16 8.77 12.71
N SER A 102 37.17 7.54 12.24
CA SER A 102 38.21 6.61 12.70
C SER A 102 38.35 5.26 11.99
N VAL A 103 37.86 5.09 10.78
CA VAL A 103 38.27 3.91 10.02
C VAL A 103 39.77 4.07 9.74
N ALA A 104 40.60 3.32 10.47
CA ALA A 104 42.04 3.37 10.32
C ALA A 104 42.41 3.12 8.85
N THR A 105 43.32 3.93 8.33
CA THR A 105 43.76 3.88 6.92
C THR A 105 44.46 2.58 6.55
N ASP A 106 44.77 1.73 7.53
CA ASP A 106 45.54 0.49 7.39
C ASP A 106 44.68 -0.78 7.36
N VAL A 107 43.35 -0.65 7.52
CA VAL A 107 42.44 -1.79 7.51
C VAL A 107 41.88 -1.96 6.11
N LEU A 108 41.79 -3.20 5.65
CA LEU A 108 41.12 -3.67 4.45
C LEU A 108 39.70 -3.04 4.32
N PRO A 109 39.09 -3.04 3.14
CA PRO A 109 37.78 -2.43 2.97
C PRO A 109 36.80 -2.91 4.04
N VAL A 110 36.09 -1.98 4.70
CA VAL A 110 35.03 -2.32 5.63
C VAL A 110 33.86 -2.88 4.82
N LEU A 111 33.53 -4.15 5.07
CA LEU A 111 32.46 -4.86 4.36
C LEU A 111 31.21 -4.91 5.23
N ILE A 112 30.12 -4.35 4.76
CA ILE A 112 28.80 -4.40 5.38
C ILE A 112 27.94 -5.34 4.52
N PRO A 113 27.75 -6.60 4.92
CA PRO A 113 26.96 -7.55 4.13
C PRO A 113 25.48 -7.15 4.08
N SER A 114 24.76 -7.60 3.05
CA SER A 114 23.30 -7.48 3.01
C SER A 114 22.70 -8.21 4.22
N GLY A 115 21.67 -7.62 4.83
CA GLY A 115 21.04 -8.18 6.03
C GLY A 115 21.66 -7.71 7.35
N THR A 116 22.63 -6.80 7.33
CA THR A 116 23.12 -6.15 8.55
C THR A 116 22.00 -5.39 9.25
N ARG A 117 21.92 -5.51 10.60
CA ARG A 117 20.80 -5.02 11.41
C ARG A 117 21.05 -3.61 11.90
N PHE A 118 20.05 -2.77 11.71
CA PHE A 118 19.94 -1.44 12.29
C PHE A 118 18.71 -1.39 13.17
N VAL A 119 18.78 -0.69 14.29
CA VAL A 119 17.69 -0.64 15.27
C VAL A 119 17.11 0.76 15.30
N GLY A 120 15.81 0.85 15.09
CA GLY A 120 15.00 2.03 15.26
C GLY A 120 14.00 1.86 16.40
N LYS A 121 13.21 2.90 16.68
CA LYS A 121 12.15 2.85 17.68
C LYS A 121 10.81 3.19 17.05
N SER A 122 9.82 2.36 17.36
CA SER A 122 8.42 2.58 16.96
C SER A 122 7.92 3.92 17.51
N SER A 123 7.19 4.67 16.70
CA SER A 123 6.55 5.92 17.09
C SER A 123 5.28 5.70 17.95
N ILE A 124 4.76 4.47 18.02
CA ILE A 124 3.50 4.15 18.70
C ILE A 124 3.77 3.74 20.14
N ASP A 125 4.65 2.75 20.36
CA ASP A 125 4.89 2.11 21.64
C ASP A 125 6.35 2.18 22.12
N ASN A 126 7.20 2.86 21.35
CA ASN A 126 8.64 2.98 21.59
C ASN A 126 9.39 1.62 21.63
N SER A 127 8.78 0.56 21.07
CA SER A 127 9.42 -0.75 20.93
C SER A 127 10.53 -0.70 19.85
N GLU A 128 11.48 -1.61 19.98
CA GLU A 128 12.55 -1.74 18.99
C GLU A 128 12.01 -2.27 17.67
N VAL A 129 12.37 -1.61 16.57
CA VAL A 129 12.06 -2.01 15.20
C VAL A 129 13.36 -2.26 14.46
N ILE A 130 13.48 -3.45 13.88
CA ILE A 130 14.70 -3.89 13.21
C ILE A 130 14.60 -3.56 11.73
N PHE A 131 15.68 -2.97 11.21
CA PHE A 131 15.88 -2.68 9.79
C PHE A 131 17.08 -3.43 9.27
N LEU A 132 16.99 -3.97 8.06
CA LEU A 132 18.08 -4.69 7.39
C LEU A 132 18.52 -3.93 6.15
N ASN A 133 19.84 -3.78 5.93
CA ASN A 133 20.28 -3.22 4.67
C ASN A 133 19.94 -4.16 3.49
N THR A 134 19.57 -3.56 2.39
CA THR A 134 19.13 -4.30 1.20
C THR A 134 20.26 -4.69 0.27
N SER A 135 21.37 -3.95 0.30
CA SER A 135 22.50 -4.14 -0.60
C SER A 135 23.82 -4.23 0.17
N PRO A 136 24.72 -5.13 -0.18
CA PRO A 136 26.04 -5.21 0.45
C PRO A 136 26.89 -3.98 0.07
N ILE A 137 27.56 -3.39 1.05
CA ILE A 137 28.34 -2.16 0.91
C ILE A 137 29.79 -2.42 1.31
N ALA A 138 30.74 -1.92 0.52
CA ALA A 138 32.15 -1.89 0.84
C ALA A 138 32.65 -0.45 0.93
N ILE A 139 33.32 -0.10 2.01
CA ILE A 139 33.92 1.21 2.22
C ILE A 139 35.44 1.06 2.16
N ASN A 140 36.11 1.75 1.23
CA ASN A 140 37.54 1.73 1.13
C ASN A 140 38.13 3.13 0.83
N VAL A 141 39.43 3.26 0.96
CA VAL A 141 40.15 4.55 0.75
C VAL A 141 40.31 4.87 -0.73
N THR A 142 40.45 3.88 -1.59
CA THR A 142 40.85 4.03 -3.00
C THR A 142 39.74 3.88 -4.01
N GLY A 143 38.52 3.46 -3.57
CA GLY A 143 37.41 3.16 -4.50
C GLY A 143 37.62 1.89 -5.35
N THR A 144 38.57 1.02 -4.95
CA THR A 144 38.82 -0.24 -5.66
C THR A 144 37.62 -1.15 -5.60
N ALA A 145 37.18 -1.68 -6.74
CA ALA A 145 36.02 -2.56 -6.83
C ALA A 145 36.18 -3.81 -5.96
N VAL A 146 35.13 -4.12 -5.20
CA VAL A 146 35.01 -5.34 -4.40
C VAL A 146 33.90 -6.18 -5.02
N PRO A 147 34.18 -7.40 -5.50
CA PRO A 147 33.17 -8.23 -6.17
C PRO A 147 31.95 -8.48 -5.27
N GLY A 148 30.76 -8.18 -5.79
CA GLY A 148 29.49 -8.39 -5.07
C GLY A 148 29.11 -7.28 -4.08
N TYR A 149 29.87 -6.17 -3.99
CA TYR A 149 29.60 -5.05 -3.11
C TYR A 149 29.48 -3.73 -3.88
N VAL A 150 28.61 -2.85 -3.40
CA VAL A 150 28.57 -1.44 -3.85
C VAL A 150 29.69 -0.70 -3.12
N VAL A 151 30.65 -0.13 -3.86
CA VAL A 151 31.87 0.46 -3.28
C VAL A 151 31.72 1.95 -3.10
N TYR A 152 32.00 2.42 -1.91
CA TYR A 152 32.08 3.83 -1.54
C TYR A 152 33.50 4.20 -1.07
N THR A 153 33.91 5.44 -1.33
CA THR A 153 35.22 5.95 -0.84
C THR A 153 35.04 6.68 0.47
N LYS A 154 35.96 6.49 1.41
CA LYS A 154 35.98 7.19 2.70
C LYS A 154 35.93 8.73 2.55
N SER A 155 36.52 9.29 1.51
CA SER A 155 36.56 10.73 1.24
C SER A 155 35.31 11.26 0.52
N GLY A 156 34.33 10.38 0.17
CA GLY A 156 33.15 10.71 -0.64
C GLY A 156 32.00 11.35 0.15
N GLY A 157 32.13 11.52 1.47
CA GLY A 157 31.07 12.04 2.34
C GLY A 157 30.16 10.93 2.89
N ASN A 158 28.96 11.31 3.30
CA ASN A 158 27.98 10.38 3.89
C ASN A 158 27.53 9.31 2.89
N ILE A 159 27.57 8.05 3.30
CA ILE A 159 27.25 6.89 2.46
C ILE A 159 25.78 6.53 2.63
N PRO A 160 24.95 6.61 1.60
CA PRO A 160 23.54 6.23 1.69
C PRO A 160 23.40 4.71 1.80
N VAL A 161 22.66 4.27 2.80
CA VAL A 161 22.32 2.86 3.03
C VAL A 161 20.82 2.70 3.00
N ARG A 162 20.31 2.00 2.00
CA ARG A 162 18.89 1.67 1.94
C ARG A 162 18.60 0.53 2.89
N VAL A 163 17.68 0.76 3.82
CA VAL A 163 17.26 -0.22 4.82
C VAL A 163 15.78 -0.51 4.71
N SER A 164 15.41 -1.77 4.94
CA SER A 164 14.04 -2.23 4.96
C SER A 164 13.72 -2.88 6.30
N GLU A 165 12.57 -2.57 6.86
CA GLU A 165 12.10 -3.15 8.13
C GLU A 165 11.93 -4.66 8.00
N GLY A 166 12.16 -5.38 9.09
CA GLY A 166 11.90 -6.81 9.23
C GLY A 166 13.06 -7.61 9.80
N GLU A 167 12.76 -8.85 10.15
CA GLU A 167 13.73 -9.83 10.60
C GLU A 167 13.90 -10.95 9.56
N ALA A 168 15.14 -11.36 9.32
CA ALA A 168 15.46 -12.47 8.41
C ALA A 168 15.45 -13.80 9.15
N PHE A 169 14.81 -14.80 8.55
CA PHE A 169 14.75 -16.17 9.06
C PHE A 169 15.17 -17.17 7.97
N THR A 170 15.78 -18.26 8.39
CA THR A 170 16.10 -19.38 7.51
C THR A 170 15.64 -20.66 8.18
N GLU A 171 14.83 -21.42 7.47
CA GLU A 171 14.29 -22.71 7.93
C GLU A 171 14.65 -23.82 6.96
N THR A 172 14.84 -25.03 7.47
CA THR A 172 15.18 -26.20 6.67
C THR A 172 14.11 -27.26 6.83
N TYR A 173 13.73 -27.85 5.71
CA TYR A 173 12.74 -28.93 5.64
C TYR A 173 13.28 -30.10 4.81
N THR A 174 12.75 -31.29 5.04
CA THR A 174 13.09 -32.45 4.24
C THR A 174 11.96 -32.78 3.27
N SER A 175 12.29 -32.97 1.99
CA SER A 175 11.30 -33.33 0.98
C SER A 175 10.77 -34.75 1.21
N ALA A 176 9.44 -34.87 1.24
CA ALA A 176 8.73 -36.13 1.30
C ALA A 176 8.43 -36.73 -0.10
N TYR A 177 8.85 -36.09 -1.19
CA TYR A 177 8.53 -36.43 -2.58
C TYR A 177 7.02 -36.57 -2.84
N GLY A 178 6.23 -35.68 -2.25
CA GLY A 178 4.78 -35.67 -2.44
C GLY A 178 4.35 -34.78 -3.60
N SER A 179 3.38 -35.24 -4.39
CA SER A 179 2.71 -34.37 -5.38
C SER A 179 2.03 -33.22 -4.68
N ASN A 180 2.29 -31.98 -5.15
CA ASN A 180 1.80 -30.76 -4.52
C ASN A 180 2.19 -30.67 -3.02
N GLN A 181 3.41 -31.05 -2.68
CA GLN A 181 3.91 -31.00 -1.31
C GLN A 181 3.76 -29.58 -0.78
N GLN A 182 3.20 -29.44 0.43
CA GLN A 182 3.01 -28.16 1.11
C GLN A 182 3.96 -28.06 2.31
N ILE A 183 4.53 -26.86 2.47
CA ILE A 183 5.33 -26.49 3.63
C ILE A 183 4.71 -25.22 4.23
N VAL A 184 4.42 -25.25 5.51
CA VAL A 184 3.95 -24.09 6.27
C VAL A 184 5.15 -23.48 6.98
N LEU A 185 5.42 -22.20 6.74
CA LEU A 185 6.48 -21.49 7.43
C LEU A 185 6.10 -21.25 8.90
N ASN A 186 7.08 -21.34 9.80
CA ASN A 186 6.82 -21.27 11.25
C ASN A 186 6.53 -19.86 11.77
N LYS A 187 6.85 -18.83 10.99
CA LYS A 187 6.60 -17.43 11.36
C LYS A 187 5.39 -16.87 10.62
N GLN A 188 4.64 -16.04 11.31
CA GLN A 188 3.55 -15.22 10.74
C GLN A 188 4.11 -13.96 10.08
N ASN A 189 3.28 -13.26 9.34
CA ASN A 189 3.61 -11.96 8.75
C ASN A 189 4.86 -12.00 7.86
N VAL A 190 4.94 -13.01 7.00
CA VAL A 190 6.03 -13.16 6.04
C VAL A 190 5.83 -12.19 4.87
N VAL A 191 6.87 -11.41 4.55
CA VAL A 191 6.89 -10.53 3.38
C VAL A 191 6.97 -11.37 2.11
N SER A 192 5.94 -11.35 1.28
CA SER A 192 5.78 -12.26 0.14
C SER A 192 6.95 -12.22 -0.86
N ASN A 193 7.50 -11.05 -1.12
CA ASN A 193 8.62 -10.86 -2.07
C ASN A 193 10.00 -11.18 -1.47
N SER A 194 10.07 -11.54 -0.19
CA SER A 194 11.34 -11.86 0.48
C SER A 194 11.67 -13.36 0.49
N ILE A 195 10.77 -14.19 0.02
CA ILE A 195 10.91 -15.67 0.11
C ILE A 195 11.87 -16.17 -0.95
N SER A 196 12.92 -16.84 -0.51
CA SER A 196 13.91 -17.51 -1.35
C SER A 196 13.96 -18.99 -0.98
N VAL A 197 13.78 -19.86 -1.95
CA VAL A 197 13.76 -21.32 -1.76
C VAL A 197 14.89 -21.97 -2.53
N THR A 198 15.77 -22.65 -1.81
CA THR A 198 16.84 -23.47 -2.39
C THR A 198 16.65 -24.92 -2.00
N VAL A 199 16.83 -25.83 -2.95
CA VAL A 199 16.73 -27.27 -2.73
C VAL A 199 18.07 -27.94 -3.03
N ASN A 200 18.58 -28.69 -2.07
CA ASN A 200 19.77 -29.49 -2.26
C ASN A 200 19.35 -30.84 -2.84
N GLU A 201 19.41 -30.97 -4.15
CA GLU A 201 19.01 -32.20 -4.87
C GLU A 201 20.18 -33.17 -4.99
N GLY A 202 20.27 -34.13 -4.05
CA GLY A 202 21.03 -35.35 -4.20
C GLY A 202 22.53 -35.28 -3.89
N THR A 203 23.24 -36.36 -4.26
CA THR A 203 24.64 -36.68 -3.95
C THR A 203 25.69 -35.70 -4.46
N SER A 204 25.32 -34.72 -5.25
CA SER A 204 26.22 -33.70 -5.87
C SER A 204 26.40 -32.43 -5.06
N GLY A 205 25.59 -32.24 -4.02
CA GLY A 205 25.73 -31.07 -3.11
C GLY A 205 25.43 -29.70 -3.76
N SER A 206 24.88 -29.63 -4.95
CA SER A 206 24.52 -28.34 -5.56
C SER A 206 23.12 -27.88 -5.12
N ASN A 207 23.07 -26.71 -4.53
CA ASN A 207 21.82 -26.04 -4.21
C ASN A 207 21.20 -25.49 -5.50
N VAL A 208 19.94 -25.84 -5.74
CA VAL A 208 19.17 -25.39 -6.90
C VAL A 208 18.10 -24.42 -6.43
N GLN A 209 18.06 -23.25 -7.06
CA GLN A 209 17.09 -22.22 -6.75
C GLN A 209 15.73 -22.54 -7.37
N TYR A 210 14.67 -22.48 -6.56
CA TYR A 210 13.28 -22.54 -7.02
C TYR A 210 12.69 -21.13 -7.11
N SER A 211 11.94 -20.85 -8.18
CA SER A 211 11.33 -19.55 -8.43
C SER A 211 9.86 -19.52 -8.03
N GLN A 212 9.42 -18.41 -7.45
CA GLN A 212 8.02 -18.20 -7.13
C GLN A 212 7.23 -17.87 -8.41
N ILE A 213 6.11 -18.55 -8.61
CA ILE A 213 5.17 -18.25 -9.70
C ILE A 213 3.75 -18.03 -9.17
N SER A 214 2.90 -17.45 -10.01
CA SER A 214 1.51 -17.17 -9.63
C SER A 214 0.64 -18.41 -9.62
N ARG A 215 0.79 -19.32 -10.61
CA ARG A 215 -0.04 -20.52 -10.75
C ARG A 215 0.81 -21.68 -11.26
N LEU A 216 0.74 -22.84 -10.59
CA LEU A 216 1.50 -24.03 -11.01
C LEU A 216 1.07 -24.54 -12.39
N ILE A 217 -0.16 -24.29 -12.83
CA ILE A 217 -0.66 -24.76 -14.14
C ILE A 217 0.11 -24.12 -15.31
N ASP A 218 0.76 -22.99 -15.10
CA ASP A 218 1.55 -22.29 -16.13
C ASP A 218 2.96 -22.89 -16.29
N ALA A 219 3.35 -23.82 -15.40
CA ALA A 219 4.68 -24.42 -15.38
C ALA A 219 4.72 -25.76 -16.12
N THR A 220 5.88 -26.05 -16.71
CA THR A 220 6.18 -27.38 -17.28
C THR A 220 6.62 -28.38 -16.22
N SER A 221 6.70 -29.67 -16.56
CA SER A 221 7.07 -30.76 -15.63
C SER A 221 8.49 -30.63 -15.05
N THR A 222 9.37 -29.88 -15.69
CA THR A 222 10.78 -29.70 -15.31
C THR A 222 11.08 -28.39 -14.61
N ASP A 223 10.13 -27.47 -14.58
CA ASP A 223 10.34 -26.14 -14.01
C ASP A 223 10.49 -26.21 -12.49
N LEU A 224 11.52 -25.54 -12.00
CA LEU A 224 11.85 -25.44 -10.57
C LEU A 224 11.06 -24.28 -9.96
N VAL A 225 9.80 -24.55 -9.59
CA VAL A 225 8.87 -23.52 -9.18
C VAL A 225 8.03 -23.90 -7.97
N TYR A 226 7.56 -22.89 -7.27
CA TYR A 226 6.60 -23.02 -6.18
C TYR A 226 5.59 -21.87 -6.19
N THR A 227 4.47 -22.07 -5.52
CA THR A 227 3.48 -21.01 -5.26
C THR A 227 3.36 -20.75 -3.77
N THR A 228 2.90 -19.56 -3.41
CA THR A 228 2.65 -19.18 -2.03
C THR A 228 1.18 -18.84 -1.84
N ARG A 229 0.64 -19.14 -0.66
CA ARG A 229 -0.68 -18.66 -0.20
C ARG A 229 -0.61 -18.31 1.28
N ILE A 230 -1.46 -17.39 1.71
CA ILE A 230 -1.59 -16.98 3.12
C ILE A 230 -2.79 -17.71 3.73
N THR A 231 -2.63 -18.19 4.96
CA THR A 231 -3.71 -18.80 5.76
C THR A 231 -4.53 -17.72 6.48
N SER A 232 -5.63 -18.14 7.13
CA SER A 232 -6.45 -17.26 7.99
C SER A 232 -5.68 -16.63 9.15
N ASP A 233 -4.63 -17.30 9.59
CA ASP A 233 -3.81 -16.92 10.75
C ASP A 233 -2.47 -16.29 10.32
N ASP A 234 -2.43 -15.76 9.08
CA ASP A 234 -1.29 -15.07 8.47
C ASP A 234 0.02 -15.89 8.38
N TYR A 235 -0.08 -17.23 8.38
CA TYR A 235 1.03 -18.11 8.01
C TYR A 235 1.13 -18.24 6.50
N THR A 236 2.35 -18.36 6.00
CA THR A 236 2.59 -18.59 4.56
C THR A 236 2.79 -20.07 4.28
N VAL A 237 2.05 -20.59 3.31
CA VAL A 237 2.17 -21.97 2.81
C VAL A 237 2.82 -21.95 1.44
N LEU A 238 3.91 -22.69 1.30
CA LEU A 238 4.58 -22.96 0.03
C LEU A 238 3.99 -24.25 -0.56
N THR A 239 3.69 -24.26 -1.85
CA THR A 239 3.21 -25.45 -2.56
C THR A 239 4.11 -25.70 -3.77
N PHE A 240 4.72 -26.89 -3.83
CA PHE A 240 5.57 -27.33 -4.93
C PHE A 240 4.78 -28.02 -6.04
N GLY A 241 5.43 -28.31 -7.15
CA GLY A 241 4.83 -28.97 -8.31
C GLY A 241 4.43 -30.42 -8.08
N ASN A 242 3.93 -31.06 -9.15
CA ASN A 242 3.46 -32.44 -9.17
C ASN A 242 4.06 -33.29 -10.32
N ASN A 243 5.16 -32.83 -10.93
CA ASN A 243 5.81 -33.39 -12.12
C ASN A 243 4.98 -33.34 -13.42
N ALA A 244 3.78 -32.74 -13.38
CA ALA A 244 3.05 -32.31 -14.57
C ALA A 244 3.13 -30.78 -14.69
N ASN A 245 2.94 -30.11 -13.58
CA ASN A 245 3.01 -28.66 -13.42
C ASN A 245 4.02 -28.33 -12.32
N GLY A 246 5.26 -28.06 -12.71
CA GLY A 246 6.39 -27.89 -11.82
C GLY A 246 7.00 -29.18 -11.30
N LYS A 247 8.30 -29.16 -11.08
CA LYS A 247 9.08 -30.34 -10.60
C LYS A 247 8.80 -30.58 -9.11
N ILE A 248 8.68 -31.85 -8.72
CA ILE A 248 8.67 -32.25 -7.31
C ILE A 248 10.12 -32.27 -6.80
N PRO A 249 10.44 -31.65 -5.64
CA PRO A 249 11.75 -31.80 -5.01
C PRO A 249 12.08 -33.28 -4.74
N THR A 250 13.31 -33.69 -5.01
CA THR A 250 13.71 -35.10 -4.88
C THR A 250 13.55 -35.57 -3.44
N THR A 251 13.31 -36.87 -3.29
CA THR A 251 13.13 -37.53 -1.97
C THR A 251 14.33 -37.27 -1.07
N ASN A 252 14.08 -36.91 0.19
CA ASN A 252 15.09 -36.61 1.20
C ASN A 252 16.02 -35.43 0.84
N SER A 253 15.70 -34.64 -0.19
CA SER A 253 16.41 -33.39 -0.42
C SER A 253 16.12 -32.38 0.71
N ILE A 254 17.13 -31.55 1.03
CA ILE A 254 16.99 -30.51 2.03
C ILE A 254 16.46 -29.27 1.30
N ILE A 255 15.31 -28.79 1.73
CA ILE A 255 14.68 -27.56 1.25
C ILE A 255 15.01 -26.46 2.27
N THR A 256 15.79 -25.48 1.85
CA THR A 256 16.13 -24.30 2.66
C THR A 256 15.28 -23.13 2.20
N VAL A 257 14.53 -22.56 3.11
CA VAL A 257 13.66 -21.41 2.88
C VAL A 257 14.18 -20.22 3.70
N SER A 258 14.62 -19.17 3.03
CA SER A 258 15.01 -17.91 3.66
C SER A 258 13.94 -16.86 3.36
N TYR A 259 13.51 -16.10 4.36
CA TYR A 259 12.46 -15.11 4.25
C TYR A 259 12.59 -14.03 5.30
N LYS A 260 11.85 -12.93 5.14
CA LYS A 260 11.74 -11.84 6.12
C LYS A 260 10.32 -11.77 6.67
N THR A 261 10.19 -11.44 7.94
CA THR A 261 8.92 -11.05 8.55
C THR A 261 8.86 -9.55 8.71
N SER A 262 7.68 -8.97 8.82
CA SER A 262 7.46 -7.54 9.00
C SER A 262 6.41 -7.27 10.07
N ARG A 263 6.50 -6.11 10.72
CA ARG A 263 5.48 -5.58 11.64
C ARG A 263 4.36 -4.81 10.93
N GLY A 264 4.43 -4.74 9.60
CA GLY A 264 3.43 -4.03 8.81
C GLY A 264 3.44 -2.51 9.06
N ALA A 265 2.28 -1.95 9.35
CA ALA A 265 2.13 -0.52 9.62
C ALA A 265 2.96 -0.03 10.82
N GLU A 266 3.18 -0.87 11.84
CA GLU A 266 4.03 -0.54 13.00
C GLU A 266 5.51 -0.38 12.63
N GLY A 267 5.93 -0.92 11.49
CA GLY A 267 7.27 -0.74 10.94
C GLY A 267 7.54 0.65 10.35
N ASN A 268 6.51 1.50 10.22
CA ASN A 268 6.67 2.88 9.75
C ASN A 268 7.16 3.75 10.92
N VAL A 269 8.45 3.98 11.01
CA VAL A 269 9.06 4.77 12.07
C VAL A 269 9.29 6.22 11.65
N SER A 270 9.29 7.13 12.63
CA SER A 270 9.52 8.56 12.41
C SER A 270 10.94 8.87 11.92
N ALA A 271 11.16 10.07 11.40
CA ALA A 271 12.50 10.55 11.11
C ALA A 271 13.37 10.61 12.38
N ASN A 272 14.67 10.41 12.23
CA ASN A 272 15.68 10.45 13.27
C ASN A 272 15.53 9.38 14.38
N THR A 273 14.88 8.23 14.09
CA THR A 273 14.67 7.17 15.08
C THR A 273 15.58 5.96 14.90
N ILE A 274 16.19 5.76 13.74
CA ILE A 274 17.14 4.66 13.48
C ILE A 274 18.53 5.14 13.86
N THR A 275 18.97 4.80 15.08
CA THR A 275 20.18 5.36 15.68
C THR A 275 21.23 4.33 16.05
N GLU A 276 20.88 3.05 16.05
CA GLU A 276 21.75 1.98 16.52
C GLU A 276 22.09 1.00 15.40
N PHE A 277 23.29 0.50 15.43
CA PHE A 277 23.81 -0.52 14.53
C PHE A 277 24.12 -1.78 15.36
N GLU A 278 23.48 -2.87 15.03
CA GLU A 278 23.75 -4.17 15.63
C GLU A 278 24.57 -5.01 14.64
N SER A 279 25.82 -5.24 14.97
CA SER A 279 26.69 -6.11 14.16
C SER A 279 26.20 -7.56 14.24
N LEU A 280 25.81 -8.13 13.09
CA LEU A 280 25.78 -9.59 12.97
C LEU A 280 27.24 -10.06 12.90
N ASP A 281 27.64 -10.93 13.79
CA ASP A 281 28.98 -11.53 13.97
C ASP A 281 30.10 -10.86 13.18
N PRO A 282 31.12 -10.33 13.83
CA PRO A 282 32.23 -9.71 13.10
C PRO A 282 32.78 -10.76 12.11
N ILE A 283 32.73 -10.47 10.83
CA ILE A 283 33.62 -11.14 9.88
C ILE A 283 35.00 -10.96 10.49
N GLU A 284 35.72 -12.04 10.80
CA GLU A 284 37.01 -12.00 11.44
C GLU A 284 37.87 -10.90 10.79
N GLY A 285 38.18 -9.83 11.57
CA GLY A 285 38.98 -8.69 11.12
C GLY A 285 38.22 -7.42 10.70
N ALA A 286 36.90 -7.35 10.77
CA ALA A 286 36.15 -6.12 10.52
C ALA A 286 35.93 -5.37 11.86
N ASP A 287 36.68 -4.31 12.06
CA ASP A 287 36.47 -3.36 13.14
C ASP A 287 35.53 -2.25 12.65
N TYR A 288 34.27 -2.26 13.14
CA TYR A 288 33.29 -1.23 12.83
C TYR A 288 33.40 -0.02 13.77
N ASP A 289 34.39 -0.02 14.68
CA ASP A 289 34.70 1.11 15.54
C ASP A 289 35.02 2.35 14.69
N GLY A 290 34.11 3.33 14.71
CA GLY A 290 34.28 4.59 13.99
C GLY A 290 33.35 4.84 12.83
N LEU A 291 32.44 3.92 12.53
CA LEU A 291 31.29 4.24 11.66
C LEU A 291 30.18 4.91 12.51
N VAL A 292 29.90 6.16 12.20
CA VAL A 292 28.79 6.89 12.85
C VAL A 292 27.55 6.78 11.99
N ILE A 293 26.43 6.37 12.61
CA ILE A 293 25.13 6.38 11.94
C ILE A 293 24.58 7.81 11.97
N ILE A 294 24.26 8.32 10.80
CA ILE A 294 23.40 9.49 10.66
C ILE A 294 21.97 8.94 10.49
N PRO A 295 21.08 9.20 11.44
CA PRO A 295 19.74 8.67 11.42
C PRO A 295 18.97 9.01 10.14
N ASN A 296 17.92 8.25 9.86
CA ASN A 296 17.02 8.50 8.73
C ASN A 296 16.48 9.93 8.76
N THR A 297 16.76 10.70 7.72
CA THR A 297 16.28 12.10 7.59
C THR A 297 14.79 12.18 7.24
N SER A 298 14.26 11.12 6.64
CA SER A 298 12.84 10.94 6.32
C SER A 298 12.24 9.80 7.13
N LYS A 299 10.93 9.79 7.27
CA LYS A 299 10.20 8.66 7.88
C LYS A 299 10.47 7.37 7.10
N ALA A 300 10.45 6.23 7.77
CA ALA A 300 10.35 4.94 7.08
C ALA A 300 8.90 4.72 6.61
N LEU A 301 8.72 4.31 5.38
CA LEU A 301 7.44 4.29 4.67
C LEU A 301 7.19 2.98 3.94
N GLY A 302 5.91 2.72 3.61
CA GLY A 302 5.49 1.58 2.80
C GLY A 302 5.07 0.35 3.61
N GLY A 303 5.27 0.36 4.94
CA GLY A 303 4.78 -0.72 5.80
C GLY A 303 3.25 -0.74 5.86
N ALA A 304 2.67 -1.92 5.62
CA ALA A 304 1.23 -2.13 5.66
C ALA A 304 0.88 -3.51 6.24
N ASP A 305 -0.21 -3.56 6.97
CA ASP A 305 -0.75 -4.79 7.53
C ASP A 305 -1.37 -5.68 6.43
N PRO A 306 -1.54 -6.99 6.69
CA PRO A 306 -2.27 -7.86 5.79
C PRO A 306 -3.68 -7.33 5.52
N GLU A 307 -4.18 -7.52 4.31
CA GLU A 307 -5.54 -7.09 3.94
C GLU A 307 -6.59 -7.61 4.93
N ASN A 308 -7.42 -6.70 5.44
CA ASN A 308 -8.57 -7.06 6.26
C ASN A 308 -9.74 -7.58 5.40
N ILE A 309 -10.77 -8.15 6.03
CA ILE A 309 -11.90 -8.77 5.33
C ILE A 309 -12.63 -7.80 4.40
N GLU A 310 -12.83 -6.55 4.81
CA GLU A 310 -13.56 -5.55 4.01
C GLU A 310 -12.73 -5.09 2.80
N THR A 311 -11.43 -4.88 3.00
CA THR A 311 -10.49 -4.59 1.92
C THR A 311 -10.42 -5.76 0.92
N LEU A 312 -10.35 -7.01 1.43
CA LEU A 312 -10.38 -8.21 0.59
C LEU A 312 -11.64 -8.26 -0.27
N ARG A 313 -12.84 -8.02 0.27
CA ARG A 313 -14.08 -8.01 -0.50
C ARG A 313 -14.05 -7.01 -1.66
N THR A 314 -13.60 -5.80 -1.37
CA THR A 314 -13.50 -4.73 -2.37
C THR A 314 -12.49 -5.10 -3.46
N ASN A 315 -11.30 -5.55 -3.06
CA ASN A 315 -10.20 -5.86 -3.97
C ASN A 315 -10.48 -7.12 -4.81
N ILE A 316 -11.12 -8.15 -4.25
CA ILE A 316 -11.54 -9.34 -4.99
C ILE A 316 -12.53 -8.97 -6.10
N SER A 317 -13.54 -8.15 -5.77
CA SER A 317 -14.54 -7.70 -6.74
C SER A 317 -13.92 -6.87 -7.86
N ALA A 318 -12.98 -5.97 -7.53
CA ALA A 318 -12.23 -5.17 -8.49
C ALA A 318 -11.31 -6.04 -9.36
N ALA A 319 -10.61 -7.03 -8.76
CA ALA A 319 -9.75 -7.96 -9.47
C ALA A 319 -10.52 -8.84 -10.46
N PHE A 320 -11.67 -9.34 -10.05
CA PHE A 320 -12.54 -10.14 -10.93
C PHE A 320 -13.07 -9.32 -12.12
N ARG A 321 -13.45 -8.05 -11.88
CA ARG A 321 -13.91 -7.15 -12.95
C ARG A 321 -12.81 -6.84 -13.96
N SER A 322 -11.62 -6.51 -13.51
CA SER A 322 -10.49 -6.14 -14.38
C SER A 322 -9.83 -7.34 -15.06
N GLN A 323 -10.02 -8.56 -14.56
CA GLN A 323 -9.36 -9.79 -15.07
C GLN A 323 -7.84 -9.63 -15.24
N ASP A 324 -7.20 -8.91 -14.32
CA ASP A 324 -5.77 -8.55 -14.31
C ASP A 324 -5.32 -7.79 -15.58
N ARG A 325 -6.22 -6.97 -16.14
CA ARG A 325 -5.96 -6.10 -17.29
C ARG A 325 -6.52 -4.70 -17.08
N ALA A 326 -5.74 -3.69 -17.37
CA ALA A 326 -6.15 -2.30 -17.31
C ALA A 326 -6.70 -1.86 -18.67
N VAL A 327 -8.02 -1.74 -18.79
CA VAL A 327 -8.74 -1.32 -20.00
C VAL A 327 -9.49 -0.02 -19.75
N SER A 328 -10.24 0.08 -18.67
CA SER A 328 -10.94 1.30 -18.26
C SER A 328 -10.10 2.13 -17.28
N LEU A 329 -10.41 3.41 -17.14
CA LEU A 329 -9.77 4.27 -16.14
C LEU A 329 -9.88 3.69 -14.73
N GLN A 330 -11.04 3.11 -14.41
CA GLN A 330 -11.28 2.48 -13.13
C GLN A 330 -10.36 1.27 -12.89
N ASP A 331 -10.02 0.51 -13.96
CA ASP A 331 -9.06 -0.61 -13.82
C ASP A 331 -7.66 -0.10 -13.48
N TYR A 332 -7.23 1.03 -14.09
CA TYR A 332 -5.95 1.66 -13.74
C TYR A 332 -5.94 2.15 -12.30
N GLU A 333 -7.04 2.76 -11.81
CA GLU A 333 -7.19 3.19 -10.41
C GLU A 333 -7.13 2.00 -9.46
N ASP A 334 -7.96 0.98 -9.69
CA ASP A 334 -8.05 -0.22 -8.86
C ASP A 334 -6.72 -1.00 -8.81
N MET A 335 -6.00 -1.04 -9.93
CA MET A 335 -4.70 -1.70 -10.01
C MET A 335 -3.59 -0.88 -9.34
N ALA A 336 -3.61 0.45 -9.47
CA ALA A 336 -2.66 1.30 -8.77
C ALA A 336 -2.79 1.15 -7.24
N LEU A 337 -4.01 1.04 -6.73
CA LEU A 337 -4.28 0.80 -5.31
C LEU A 337 -3.79 -0.56 -4.79
N ARG A 338 -3.49 -1.53 -5.67
CA ARG A 338 -2.90 -2.82 -5.28
C ARG A 338 -1.38 -2.75 -5.11
N VAL A 339 -0.76 -1.68 -5.59
CA VAL A 339 0.68 -1.48 -5.42
C VAL A 339 0.94 -1.07 -3.98
N SER A 340 1.86 -1.77 -3.33
CA SER A 340 2.26 -1.47 -1.96
C SER A 340 2.71 -0.01 -1.80
N GLY A 341 2.23 0.63 -0.76
CA GLY A 341 2.52 2.03 -0.48
C GLY A 341 1.56 3.03 -1.13
N VAL A 342 0.66 2.62 -2.02
CA VAL A 342 -0.36 3.48 -2.60
C VAL A 342 -1.65 3.40 -1.79
N VAL A 343 -2.12 4.54 -1.29
CA VAL A 343 -3.38 4.64 -0.50
C VAL A 343 -4.50 5.27 -1.30
N LYS A 344 -4.19 6.19 -2.20
CA LYS A 344 -5.15 6.78 -3.12
C LYS A 344 -4.57 6.81 -4.53
N GLY A 345 -5.43 6.52 -5.49
CA GLY A 345 -5.08 6.55 -6.90
C GLY A 345 -6.21 7.13 -7.74
N LYS A 346 -5.84 7.89 -8.77
CA LYS A 346 -6.75 8.44 -9.78
C LYS A 346 -6.15 8.32 -11.16
N ALA A 347 -6.92 7.80 -12.12
CA ALA A 347 -6.53 7.76 -13.51
C ALA A 347 -7.32 8.80 -14.32
N VAL A 348 -6.63 9.56 -15.15
CA VAL A 348 -7.22 10.62 -15.99
C VAL A 348 -6.78 10.44 -17.42
N ILE A 349 -7.71 10.58 -18.38
CA ILE A 349 -7.37 10.56 -19.81
C ILE A 349 -6.62 11.85 -20.17
N ASN A 350 -5.49 11.67 -20.86
CA ASN A 350 -4.78 12.72 -21.55
C ASN A 350 -5.02 12.54 -23.07
N ASN A 351 -5.72 13.47 -23.69
CA ASN A 351 -6.11 13.38 -25.09
C ASN A 351 -4.93 13.61 -26.06
N VAL A 352 -3.91 12.78 -25.96
CA VAL A 352 -2.73 12.78 -26.83
C VAL A 352 -2.57 11.43 -27.54
N LEU A 353 -1.96 11.43 -28.70
CA LEU A 353 -1.60 10.18 -29.37
C LEU A 353 -0.40 9.55 -28.66
N ALA A 354 -0.40 8.23 -28.53
CA ALA A 354 0.74 7.50 -28.01
C ALA A 354 1.99 7.72 -28.88
N LYS A 355 3.08 8.11 -28.24
CA LYS A 355 4.39 8.31 -28.87
C LYS A 355 5.45 7.67 -28.00
N GLN A 356 6.37 6.96 -28.63
CA GLN A 356 7.53 6.37 -27.98
C GLN A 356 8.74 6.49 -28.89
N ALA A 357 9.90 6.81 -28.33
CA ALA A 357 11.15 6.89 -29.06
C ALA A 357 12.29 6.28 -28.26
N LYS A 358 13.19 5.55 -28.95
CA LYS A 358 14.39 4.97 -28.35
C LYS A 358 15.44 6.05 -28.17
N VAL A 359 16.08 6.09 -26.99
CA VAL A 359 17.14 7.03 -26.67
C VAL A 359 18.50 6.40 -27.00
N THR A 360 19.37 7.13 -27.68
CA THR A 360 20.71 6.68 -28.08
C THR A 360 21.84 7.42 -27.37
N TYR A 361 21.62 8.69 -26.98
CA TYR A 361 22.58 9.48 -26.23
C TYR A 361 21.88 10.31 -25.15
N LYS A 362 22.61 10.58 -24.08
CA LYS A 362 22.22 11.47 -22.98
C LYS A 362 23.31 12.48 -22.66
N ALA A 363 22.90 13.66 -22.21
CA ALA A 363 23.79 14.68 -21.65
C ALA A 363 23.03 15.56 -20.68
N LEU A 364 23.69 16.11 -19.67
CA LEU A 364 23.11 17.07 -18.74
C LEU A 364 24.06 18.25 -18.57
N SER A 365 23.57 19.44 -18.85
CA SER A 365 24.33 20.68 -18.67
C SER A 365 23.41 21.81 -18.20
N ALA A 366 23.87 22.58 -17.21
CA ALA A 366 23.12 23.71 -16.66
C ALA A 366 21.67 23.35 -16.25
N SER A 367 21.49 22.21 -15.60
CA SER A 367 20.19 21.66 -15.20
C SER A 367 19.19 21.42 -16.35
N VAL A 368 19.69 21.26 -17.59
CA VAL A 368 18.90 20.85 -18.75
C VAL A 368 19.43 19.52 -19.27
N ALA A 369 18.59 18.51 -19.19
CA ALA A 369 18.86 17.21 -19.80
C ALA A 369 18.61 17.29 -21.30
N THR A 370 19.50 16.67 -22.06
CA THR A 370 19.41 16.50 -23.51
C THR A 370 19.45 15.01 -23.81
N LEU A 371 18.39 14.49 -24.38
CA LEU A 371 18.33 13.13 -24.92
C LEU A 371 18.34 13.19 -26.44
N THR A 372 19.10 12.31 -27.06
CA THR A 372 19.05 12.12 -28.52
C THR A 372 18.35 10.79 -28.78
N THR A 373 17.32 10.83 -29.63
CA THR A 373 16.54 9.64 -29.99
C THR A 373 17.02 9.08 -31.35
N GLU A 374 16.79 7.80 -31.57
CA GLU A 374 17.17 7.10 -32.81
C GLU A 374 16.41 7.66 -34.01
N GLU A 375 15.12 7.93 -33.83
CA GLU A 375 14.24 8.56 -34.80
C GLU A 375 13.59 9.81 -34.23
N SER A 376 12.86 10.56 -35.04
CA SER A 376 12.12 11.74 -34.58
C SER A 376 11.11 11.35 -33.48
N HIS A 377 11.24 11.93 -32.29
CA HIS A 377 10.41 11.60 -31.14
C HIS A 377 8.95 12.07 -31.29
N GLY A 378 8.67 13.04 -32.14
CA GLY A 378 7.31 13.56 -32.37
C GLY A 378 6.61 14.19 -31.19
N LEU A 379 7.29 14.32 -30.05
CA LEU A 379 6.76 14.91 -28.79
C LEU A 379 6.68 16.44 -28.94
N SER A 380 5.66 17.03 -28.33
CA SER A 380 5.42 18.48 -28.37
C SER A 380 5.92 19.17 -27.10
N VAL A 381 6.35 20.42 -27.22
CA VAL A 381 6.73 21.25 -26.06
C VAL A 381 5.55 21.37 -25.09
N GLY A 382 5.80 21.19 -23.80
CA GLY A 382 4.77 21.18 -22.75
C GLY A 382 4.10 19.81 -22.55
N GLU A 383 4.40 18.81 -23.37
CA GLU A 383 3.88 17.46 -23.22
C GLU A 383 4.61 16.74 -22.06
N THR A 384 3.86 16.03 -21.20
CA THR A 384 4.44 15.23 -20.13
C THR A 384 4.97 13.92 -20.69
N ILE A 385 6.17 13.57 -20.30
CA ILE A 385 6.90 12.38 -20.78
C ILE A 385 7.44 11.57 -19.60
N ALA A 386 7.61 10.28 -19.80
CA ALA A 386 8.37 9.41 -18.92
C ALA A 386 9.61 8.88 -19.66
N VAL A 387 10.74 8.91 -18.96
CA VAL A 387 12.05 8.44 -19.44
C VAL A 387 12.40 7.18 -18.66
N PHE A 388 12.84 6.14 -19.36
CA PHE A 388 13.13 4.82 -18.79
C PHE A 388 14.43 4.25 -19.32
N ASN A 389 15.14 3.50 -18.47
CA ASN A 389 16.33 2.72 -18.78
C ASN A 389 17.47 3.56 -19.41
N VAL A 390 17.52 4.84 -19.10
CA VAL A 390 18.63 5.72 -19.49
C VAL A 390 19.72 5.66 -18.41
N ASP A 391 19.43 6.00 -17.20
CA ASP A 391 20.08 5.71 -15.92
C ASP A 391 19.29 6.36 -14.76
N ASP A 392 19.67 6.05 -13.50
CA ASP A 392 19.00 6.55 -12.29
C ASP A 392 18.92 8.09 -12.20
N THR A 393 19.79 8.82 -12.92
CA THR A 393 19.79 10.28 -12.93
C THR A 393 18.75 10.84 -13.88
N PHE A 394 18.60 10.21 -15.07
CA PHE A 394 17.73 10.70 -16.15
C PHE A 394 16.33 10.09 -16.12
N ASP A 395 16.17 8.92 -15.52
CA ASP A 395 14.89 8.22 -15.47
C ASP A 395 13.88 8.98 -14.59
N GLY A 396 12.66 9.14 -15.09
CA GLY A 396 11.64 9.89 -14.38
C GLY A 396 10.54 10.43 -15.27
N THR A 397 9.69 11.26 -14.67
CA THR A 397 8.60 11.95 -15.36
C THR A 397 8.92 13.44 -15.48
N TYR A 398 8.89 13.98 -16.68
CA TYR A 398 9.32 15.35 -16.99
C TYR A 398 8.36 16.02 -17.98
N VAL A 399 8.57 17.31 -18.21
CA VAL A 399 7.84 18.08 -19.22
C VAL A 399 8.80 18.50 -20.34
N VAL A 400 8.40 18.29 -21.56
CA VAL A 400 9.20 18.66 -22.75
C VAL A 400 9.43 20.16 -22.79
N LYS A 401 10.70 20.56 -22.80
CA LYS A 401 11.14 21.95 -22.81
C LYS A 401 11.20 22.55 -24.22
N THR A 402 11.06 23.88 -24.30
CA THR A 402 11.30 24.63 -25.53
C THR A 402 12.70 24.40 -26.10
N GLY A 403 12.80 24.20 -27.41
CA GLY A 403 14.03 23.84 -28.10
C GLY A 403 14.12 22.35 -28.47
N SER A 404 13.21 21.52 -27.96
CA SER A 404 13.07 20.13 -28.39
C SER A 404 12.56 20.06 -29.82
N SER A 405 13.22 19.29 -30.68
CA SER A 405 12.79 19.10 -32.07
C SER A 405 13.49 17.92 -32.76
N GLY A 406 12.82 17.25 -33.65
CA GLY A 406 13.39 16.13 -34.41
C GLY A 406 13.83 14.98 -33.48
N THR A 407 15.12 14.72 -33.40
CA THR A 407 15.72 13.69 -32.53
C THR A 407 16.26 14.24 -31.22
N THR A 408 16.16 15.57 -30.97
CA THR A 408 16.68 16.18 -29.74
C THR A 408 15.54 16.51 -28.81
N LEU A 409 15.57 15.94 -27.63
CA LEU A 409 14.59 16.13 -26.56
C LEU A 409 15.25 16.83 -25.37
N LEU A 410 14.64 17.90 -24.89
CA LEU A 410 15.11 18.70 -23.76
C LEU A 410 14.08 18.68 -22.64
N TYR A 411 14.56 18.59 -21.39
CA TYR A 411 13.75 18.79 -20.18
C TYR A 411 14.60 19.30 -19.02
N ASP A 412 13.96 19.89 -18.02
CA ASP A 412 14.66 20.38 -16.83
C ASP A 412 14.96 19.23 -15.87
N LEU A 413 16.21 19.16 -15.39
CA LEU A 413 16.68 18.12 -14.48
C LEU A 413 17.72 18.73 -13.52
N ALA A 414 17.33 18.87 -12.25
CA ALA A 414 18.19 19.42 -11.20
C ALA A 414 19.17 18.36 -10.70
N SER A 415 20.28 18.17 -11.42
CA SER A 415 21.36 17.26 -11.03
C SER A 415 22.72 17.79 -11.50
N ALA A 416 23.81 17.15 -11.07
CA ALA A 416 25.15 17.49 -11.52
C ALA A 416 25.30 17.25 -13.03
N SER A 417 26.12 18.07 -13.70
CA SER A 417 26.33 17.95 -15.16
C SER A 417 26.92 16.59 -15.51
N VAL A 418 26.34 15.97 -16.55
CA VAL A 418 26.75 14.67 -17.09
C VAL A 418 27.23 14.88 -18.53
N ALA A 419 28.47 14.45 -18.82
CA ALA A 419 29.01 14.49 -20.17
C ALA A 419 28.19 13.60 -21.11
N SER A 420 28.22 13.91 -22.42
CA SER A 420 27.50 13.12 -23.41
C SER A 420 27.97 11.66 -23.38
N ALA A 421 27.01 10.73 -23.24
CA ALA A 421 27.25 9.29 -23.19
C ALA A 421 26.19 8.53 -24.01
N SER A 422 26.59 7.38 -24.56
CA SER A 422 25.67 6.50 -25.29
C SER A 422 24.75 5.76 -24.32
N VAL A 423 23.53 5.48 -24.79
CA VAL A 423 22.49 4.72 -24.10
C VAL A 423 22.09 3.54 -24.98
N SER A 424 22.00 2.31 -24.42
CA SER A 424 21.69 1.09 -25.18
C SER A 424 20.20 0.80 -25.22
N ASP A 425 19.52 0.90 -24.09
CA ASP A 425 18.15 0.38 -23.90
C ASP A 425 17.15 1.44 -23.43
N GLY A 426 17.58 2.72 -23.39
CA GLY A 426 16.74 3.83 -22.97
C GLY A 426 15.60 4.14 -23.96
N TYR A 427 14.47 4.54 -23.41
CA TYR A 427 13.35 5.03 -24.22
C TYR A 427 12.58 6.15 -23.50
N VAL A 428 11.90 6.96 -24.29
CA VAL A 428 10.99 8.01 -23.81
C VAL A 428 9.61 7.78 -24.41
N ARG A 429 8.57 7.99 -23.62
CA ARG A 429 7.19 7.92 -24.08
C ARG A 429 6.33 9.03 -23.46
N ASN A 430 5.25 9.43 -24.15
CA ASN A 430 4.19 10.23 -23.54
C ASN A 430 3.10 9.32 -22.96
N GLY A 431 2.16 9.88 -22.18
CA GLY A 431 1.06 9.13 -21.57
C GLY A 431 -0.30 9.55 -22.11
N GLN A 432 -1.09 8.58 -22.52
CA GLN A 432 -2.52 8.74 -22.81
C GLN A 432 -3.35 8.62 -21.54
N VAL A 433 -2.85 7.88 -20.55
CA VAL A 433 -3.42 7.78 -19.21
C VAL A 433 -2.43 8.33 -18.21
N LYS A 434 -2.85 9.34 -17.45
CA LYS A 434 -2.11 9.89 -16.31
C LYS A 434 -2.62 9.23 -15.04
N ILE A 435 -1.72 8.71 -14.23
CA ILE A 435 -2.04 8.12 -12.93
C ILE A 435 -1.48 9.03 -11.84
N TYR A 436 -2.36 9.52 -11.01
CA TYR A 436 -2.04 10.26 -9.80
C TYR A 436 -2.16 9.31 -8.62
N ALA A 437 -1.10 9.15 -7.86
CA ALA A 437 -1.06 8.25 -6.71
C ALA A 437 -0.49 8.97 -5.49
N LEU A 438 -0.91 8.55 -4.32
CA LEU A 438 -0.45 9.09 -3.04
C LEU A 438 -0.02 7.97 -2.11
N ASN A 439 1.09 8.19 -1.40
CA ASN A 439 1.58 7.29 -0.37
C ASN A 439 0.79 7.50 0.93
N SER A 440 0.82 6.49 1.79
CA SER A 440 0.08 6.46 3.06
C SER A 440 0.47 7.51 4.09
N VAL A 441 1.51 8.29 3.88
CA VAL A 441 2.26 8.90 4.98
C VAL A 441 2.24 10.42 5.03
N ASP A 442 1.86 11.07 3.93
CA ASP A 442 1.93 12.54 3.87
C ASP A 442 0.67 13.23 4.39
N TYR A 443 -0.30 12.47 4.89
CA TYR A 443 -1.58 12.99 5.31
C TYR A 443 -1.92 12.73 6.77
N TYR A 444 -2.46 13.73 7.36
CA TYR A 444 -3.00 13.97 8.69
C TYR A 444 -3.78 12.80 9.33
N ASP A 445 -3.27 12.31 10.46
CA ASP A 445 -3.98 11.42 11.40
C ASP A 445 -4.57 12.15 12.62
N GLY A 446 -4.78 13.47 12.52
CA GLY A 446 -5.26 14.31 13.62
C GLY A 446 -4.15 14.91 14.49
N THR A 447 -2.90 14.49 14.36
CA THR A 447 -1.77 14.94 15.21
C THR A 447 -0.66 15.64 14.43
N VAL A 448 -0.56 15.44 13.12
CA VAL A 448 0.46 16.07 12.27
C VAL A 448 -0.18 17.14 11.39
N THR A 449 0.13 18.38 11.66
CA THR A 449 -0.12 19.48 10.72
C THR A 449 0.81 19.28 9.52
N VAL A 450 0.28 18.85 8.38
CA VAL A 450 0.97 19.09 7.11
C VAL A 450 1.07 20.61 6.99
N ASP A 451 2.29 21.12 6.98
CA ASP A 451 2.50 22.54 6.72
C ASP A 451 1.94 22.81 5.31
N PRO A 452 0.86 23.61 5.18
CA PRO A 452 0.26 23.91 3.88
C PRO A 452 1.21 24.63 2.92
N THR A 453 2.42 24.95 3.35
CA THR A 453 3.49 25.52 2.50
C THR A 453 4.20 24.45 1.66
N THR A 454 3.97 23.15 1.86
CA THR A 454 4.60 22.03 1.12
C THR A 454 3.71 21.39 0.04
N SER A 455 2.81 22.15 -0.57
CA SER A 455 2.12 21.70 -1.80
C SER A 455 3.04 21.92 -3.02
N PRO A 456 3.14 20.97 -3.99
CA PRO A 456 2.36 19.74 -4.16
C PRO A 456 2.91 18.55 -3.36
N LEU A 457 2.09 17.50 -3.19
CA LEU A 457 2.51 16.25 -2.58
C LEU A 457 3.29 15.41 -3.61
N SER A 458 4.52 15.08 -3.30
CA SER A 458 5.36 14.27 -4.18
C SER A 458 5.19 12.77 -3.91
N LEU A 459 5.09 11.98 -4.99
CA LEU A 459 5.09 10.53 -4.93
C LEU A 459 6.54 10.01 -4.80
N ASP A 460 6.78 9.11 -3.85
CA ASP A 460 8.09 8.45 -3.73
C ASP A 460 8.45 7.72 -5.03
N THR A 461 9.70 7.91 -5.48
CA THR A 461 10.23 7.30 -6.71
C THR A 461 10.12 5.79 -6.71
N ALA A 462 10.39 5.13 -5.58
CA ALA A 462 10.28 3.67 -5.47
C ALA A 462 8.84 3.16 -5.61
N VAL A 463 7.86 3.91 -5.07
CA VAL A 463 6.43 3.59 -5.23
C VAL A 463 5.99 3.83 -6.68
N ARG A 464 6.44 4.92 -7.29
CA ARG A 464 6.19 5.22 -8.70
C ARG A 464 6.70 4.10 -9.62
N ASP A 465 7.93 3.65 -9.42
CA ASP A 465 8.55 2.61 -10.21
C ASP A 465 7.83 1.26 -10.01
N SER A 466 7.39 0.96 -8.79
CA SER A 466 6.56 -0.21 -8.49
C SER A 466 5.19 -0.15 -9.20
N ILE A 467 4.59 1.04 -9.36
CA ILE A 467 3.36 1.22 -10.14
C ILE A 467 3.62 0.90 -11.62
N TYR A 468 4.73 1.37 -12.18
CA TYR A 468 5.10 1.05 -13.56
C TYR A 468 5.34 -0.45 -13.76
N GLU A 469 6.13 -1.08 -12.89
CA GLU A 469 6.42 -2.53 -12.95
C GLU A 469 5.14 -3.37 -12.88
N TYR A 470 4.18 -2.96 -12.05
CA TYR A 470 2.92 -3.69 -11.89
C TYR A 470 1.93 -3.44 -13.04
N LEU A 471 1.75 -2.20 -13.47
CA LEU A 471 0.70 -1.82 -14.42
C LEU A 471 1.12 -1.94 -15.88
N ASP A 472 2.39 -1.71 -16.23
CA ASP A 472 2.85 -1.72 -17.62
C ASP A 472 2.58 -3.05 -18.36
N PRO A 473 2.88 -4.23 -17.77
CA PRO A 473 2.58 -5.51 -18.41
C PRO A 473 1.07 -5.81 -18.54
N ARG A 474 0.24 -5.08 -17.78
CA ARG A 474 -1.22 -5.26 -17.69
C ARG A 474 -1.99 -4.23 -18.50
N SER A 475 -1.31 -3.21 -18.97
CA SER A 475 -1.89 -2.14 -19.80
C SER A 475 -2.28 -2.64 -21.19
N MET A 476 -3.31 -2.03 -21.76
CA MET A 476 -3.75 -2.36 -23.11
C MET A 476 -2.67 -2.02 -24.14
N VAL A 477 -2.44 -2.89 -25.11
CA VAL A 477 -1.45 -2.69 -26.18
C VAL A 477 -1.74 -1.38 -26.92
N GLY A 478 -0.73 -0.52 -27.05
CA GLY A 478 -0.84 0.77 -27.72
C GLY A 478 -1.35 1.91 -26.85
N VAL A 479 -1.59 1.66 -25.55
CA VAL A 479 -1.89 2.71 -24.57
C VAL A 479 -0.67 2.91 -23.68
N ASN A 480 -0.08 4.10 -23.74
CA ASN A 480 0.99 4.51 -22.85
C ASN A 480 0.39 5.14 -21.58
N MET A 481 0.85 4.71 -20.43
CA MET A 481 0.52 5.37 -19.16
C MET A 481 1.71 6.17 -18.63
N ILE A 482 1.42 7.21 -17.85
CA ILE A 482 2.41 7.98 -17.08
C ILE A 482 1.93 8.09 -15.63
N VAL A 483 2.82 7.79 -14.69
CA VAL A 483 2.61 8.05 -13.27
C VAL A 483 3.11 9.46 -12.97
N MET A 484 2.22 10.31 -12.48
CA MET A 484 2.55 11.69 -12.17
C MET A 484 3.37 11.75 -10.87
N PRO A 485 4.45 12.55 -10.83
CA PRO A 485 5.33 12.64 -9.67
C PRO A 485 4.68 13.39 -8.50
N GLU A 486 3.67 14.18 -8.78
CA GLU A 486 3.07 15.10 -7.81
C GLU A 486 1.55 15.14 -7.94
N VAL A 487 0.88 15.38 -6.80
CA VAL A 487 -0.56 15.64 -6.70
C VAL A 487 -0.77 17.04 -6.15
N THR A 488 -1.58 17.83 -6.83
CA THR A 488 -1.93 19.17 -6.41
C THR A 488 -3.02 19.16 -5.34
N LEU A 489 -3.00 20.17 -4.45
CA LEU A 489 -3.98 20.37 -3.40
C LEU A 489 -4.76 21.66 -3.65
N ASP A 490 -6.09 21.56 -3.64
CA ASP A 490 -6.98 22.71 -3.73
C ASP A 490 -7.31 23.18 -2.31
N GLU A 491 -6.76 24.32 -1.90
CA GLU A 491 -6.86 24.84 -0.55
C GLU A 491 -8.26 25.41 -0.27
N VAL A 492 -8.88 24.99 0.84
CA VAL A 492 -10.21 25.43 1.28
C VAL A 492 -10.09 26.34 2.50
N SER A 493 -10.79 27.47 2.48
CA SER A 493 -10.94 28.39 3.61
C SER A 493 -12.37 28.39 4.11
N ILE A 494 -12.53 28.23 5.42
CA ILE A 494 -13.84 28.21 6.10
C ILE A 494 -13.84 29.20 7.25
N LYS A 495 -14.86 30.06 7.27
CA LYS A 495 -15.17 30.94 8.39
C LYS A 495 -16.62 30.74 8.79
N THR A 496 -16.85 30.40 10.06
CA THR A 496 -18.19 30.13 10.58
C THR A 496 -18.39 30.74 11.96
N THR A 497 -19.63 31.18 12.22
CA THR A 497 -20.08 31.56 13.56
C THR A 497 -21.08 30.53 14.06
N ILE A 498 -20.87 30.01 15.25
CA ILE A 498 -21.77 29.06 15.91
C ILE A 498 -22.44 29.68 17.13
N ASN A 499 -23.68 29.33 17.38
CA ASN A 499 -24.34 29.62 18.65
C ASN A 499 -24.48 28.34 19.46
N VAL A 500 -24.05 28.42 20.72
CA VAL A 500 -23.97 27.27 21.63
C VAL A 500 -25.15 27.34 22.61
N PHE A 501 -25.82 26.20 22.83
CA PHE A 501 -26.89 26.10 23.83
C PHE A 501 -26.42 26.52 25.24
N PRO A 502 -27.27 27.13 26.06
CA PRO A 502 -26.86 27.69 27.37
C PRO A 502 -26.25 26.68 28.36
N ASN A 503 -26.47 25.40 28.18
CA ASN A 503 -26.03 24.35 29.10
C ASN A 503 -24.66 23.76 28.75
N TYR A 504 -24.02 24.23 27.68
CA TYR A 504 -22.75 23.71 27.19
C TYR A 504 -21.62 24.73 27.37
N ILE A 505 -20.40 24.24 27.56
CA ILE A 505 -19.19 25.05 27.64
C ILE A 505 -18.78 25.47 26.23
N ARG A 506 -18.73 26.76 25.97
CA ARG A 506 -18.50 27.34 24.64
C ARG A 506 -17.22 26.85 23.98
N ASP A 507 -16.09 26.92 24.67
CA ASP A 507 -14.77 26.60 24.14
C ASP A 507 -14.63 25.10 23.78
N VAL A 508 -15.32 24.23 24.53
CA VAL A 508 -15.37 22.79 24.24
C VAL A 508 -16.14 22.52 22.94
N ILE A 509 -17.29 23.19 22.76
CA ILE A 509 -18.09 23.02 21.53
C ILE A 509 -17.36 23.61 20.33
N GLU A 510 -16.71 24.77 20.45
CA GLU A 510 -15.87 25.35 19.40
C GLU A 510 -14.77 24.37 18.95
N THR A 511 -14.08 23.77 19.93
CA THR A 511 -13.04 22.76 19.65
C THR A 511 -13.64 21.52 18.97
N ASN A 512 -14.78 21.01 19.41
CA ASN A 512 -15.44 19.86 18.82
C ASN A 512 -15.91 20.14 17.38
N VAL A 513 -16.41 21.34 17.09
CA VAL A 513 -16.76 21.76 15.74
C VAL A 513 -15.52 21.87 14.85
N ALA A 514 -14.41 22.39 15.38
CA ALA A 514 -13.15 22.42 14.65
C ALA A 514 -12.66 21.01 14.29
N ILE A 515 -12.75 20.06 15.23
CA ILE A 515 -12.40 18.67 14.99
C ILE A 515 -13.31 18.05 13.92
N ALA A 516 -14.63 18.26 14.00
CA ALA A 516 -15.58 17.71 13.04
C ALA A 516 -15.36 18.26 11.62
N ILE A 517 -15.06 19.55 11.48
CA ILE A 517 -14.73 20.16 10.18
C ILE A 517 -13.37 19.61 9.66
N LYS A 518 -12.37 19.49 10.51
CA LYS A 518 -11.08 18.89 10.15
C LYS A 518 -11.25 17.44 9.70
N ASP A 519 -12.09 16.66 10.36
CA ASP A 519 -12.38 15.30 9.97
C ASP A 519 -13.06 15.21 8.59
N LEU A 520 -13.98 16.14 8.27
CA LEU A 520 -14.62 16.21 6.96
C LEU A 520 -13.61 16.36 5.82
N PHE A 521 -12.51 17.10 6.05
CA PHE A 521 -11.41 17.32 5.09
C PHE A 521 -10.19 16.46 5.41
N SER A 522 -10.32 15.42 6.26
CA SER A 522 -9.23 14.50 6.55
C SER A 522 -8.88 13.67 5.32
N PHE A 523 -7.64 13.20 5.25
CA PHE A 523 -7.16 12.38 4.14
C PHE A 523 -8.04 11.14 3.88
N THR A 524 -8.53 10.51 4.93
CA THR A 524 -9.42 9.34 4.82
C THR A 524 -10.73 9.67 4.10
N ASN A 525 -11.27 10.86 4.32
CA ASN A 525 -12.61 11.25 3.86
C ASN A 525 -12.61 11.99 2.52
N VAL A 526 -11.47 12.58 2.12
CA VAL A 526 -11.35 13.35 0.87
C VAL A 526 -11.02 12.45 -0.31
N LEU A 527 -11.68 12.63 -1.45
CA LEU A 527 -11.44 11.91 -2.70
C LEU A 527 -11.00 12.86 -3.82
N PHE A 528 -10.30 12.31 -4.82
CA PHE A 528 -9.97 13.05 -6.03
C PHE A 528 -11.22 13.56 -6.75
N GLY A 529 -11.21 14.84 -7.15
CA GLY A 529 -12.34 15.47 -7.82
C GLY A 529 -13.58 15.63 -6.96
N GLN A 530 -13.47 15.48 -5.63
CA GLN A 530 -14.60 15.55 -4.72
C GLN A 530 -15.23 16.95 -4.68
N THR A 531 -16.54 16.96 -4.55
CA THR A 531 -17.32 18.18 -4.26
C THR A 531 -17.82 18.12 -2.82
N VAL A 532 -17.50 19.13 -2.03
CA VAL A 532 -18.09 19.34 -0.71
C VAL A 532 -19.09 20.49 -0.81
N THR A 533 -20.35 20.19 -0.54
CA THR A 533 -21.43 21.19 -0.58
C THR A 533 -21.56 21.93 0.73
N LEU A 534 -22.06 23.16 0.68
CA LEU A 534 -22.38 23.97 1.87
C LEU A 534 -23.36 23.23 2.80
N GLY A 535 -24.32 22.50 2.21
CA GLY A 535 -25.26 21.67 3.00
C GLY A 535 -24.57 20.56 3.78
N LYS A 536 -23.51 19.93 3.22
CA LYS A 536 -22.70 18.92 3.93
C LYS A 536 -21.91 19.54 5.07
N LEU A 537 -21.36 20.75 4.85
CA LEU A 537 -20.65 21.51 5.90
C LEU A 537 -21.60 21.85 7.07
N TYR A 538 -22.81 22.37 6.78
CA TYR A 538 -23.82 22.61 7.81
C TYR A 538 -24.21 21.34 8.55
N GLN A 539 -24.44 20.25 7.83
CA GLN A 539 -24.73 18.95 8.45
C GLN A 539 -23.66 18.52 9.44
N THR A 540 -22.38 18.70 9.08
CA THR A 540 -21.24 18.35 9.94
C THR A 540 -21.19 19.23 11.18
N ILE A 541 -21.37 20.55 11.05
CA ILE A 541 -21.35 21.47 12.18
C ILE A 541 -22.52 21.23 13.13
N LEU A 542 -23.73 21.07 12.60
CA LEU A 542 -24.95 20.87 13.39
C LEU A 542 -25.08 19.46 13.99
N ALA A 543 -24.27 18.51 13.54
CA ALA A 543 -24.19 17.18 14.15
C ALA A 543 -23.39 17.18 15.47
N VAL A 544 -22.68 18.25 15.80
CA VAL A 544 -21.97 18.39 17.07
C VAL A 544 -22.94 18.76 18.18
N ASP A 545 -23.05 17.90 19.20
CA ASP A 545 -23.91 18.15 20.34
C ASP A 545 -23.55 19.46 21.04
N GLY A 546 -24.55 20.31 21.27
CA GLY A 546 -24.38 21.62 21.90
C GLY A 546 -24.42 22.81 20.95
N VAL A 547 -24.40 22.59 19.63
CA VAL A 547 -24.60 23.64 18.62
C VAL A 547 -26.09 23.87 18.41
N GLU A 548 -26.57 25.08 18.64
CA GLU A 548 -27.96 25.50 18.41
C GLU A 548 -28.20 25.86 16.94
N TYR A 549 -27.35 26.71 16.39
CA TYR A 549 -27.31 27.04 14.96
C TYR A 549 -25.90 27.51 14.55
N ALA A 550 -25.66 27.51 13.26
CA ALA A 550 -24.40 27.98 12.67
C ALA A 550 -24.68 28.91 11.49
N THR A 551 -23.74 29.82 11.23
CA THR A 551 -23.74 30.70 10.06
C THR A 551 -22.37 30.64 9.43
N VAL A 552 -22.29 30.16 8.21
CA VAL A 552 -21.04 30.12 7.43
C VAL A 552 -20.88 31.49 6.76
N GLN A 553 -19.75 32.15 7.00
CA GLN A 553 -19.41 33.47 6.50
C GLN A 553 -18.43 33.41 5.32
N GLU A 554 -17.61 32.36 5.28
CA GLU A 554 -16.69 32.09 4.18
C GLU A 554 -16.64 30.57 3.93
N PHE A 555 -16.77 30.19 2.67
CA PHE A 555 -16.59 28.83 2.18
C PHE A 555 -16.13 28.92 0.73
N THR A 556 -14.82 28.86 0.52
CA THR A 556 -14.22 29.12 -0.79
C THR A 556 -12.93 28.34 -0.98
N THR A 557 -12.47 28.24 -2.23
CA THR A 557 -11.13 27.77 -2.59
C THR A 557 -10.33 28.91 -3.21
N GLY A 558 -9.01 28.80 -3.20
CA GLY A 558 -8.12 29.76 -3.87
C GLY A 558 -8.25 29.77 -5.40
N VAL A 559 -8.98 28.82 -6.00
CA VAL A 559 -9.17 28.68 -7.45
C VAL A 559 -10.63 28.98 -7.80
N THR A 560 -10.88 30.04 -8.58
CA THR A 560 -12.23 30.51 -8.92
C THR A 560 -13.07 29.47 -9.67
N ASP A 561 -12.47 28.62 -10.50
CA ASP A 561 -13.16 27.58 -11.28
C ASP A 561 -13.63 26.39 -10.40
N ASN A 562 -13.12 26.30 -9.19
CA ASN A 562 -13.43 25.23 -8.23
C ASN A 562 -14.52 25.63 -7.24
N VAL A 563 -15.10 26.81 -7.40
CA VAL A 563 -16.19 27.34 -6.56
C VAL A 563 -17.51 27.17 -7.30
N ILE A 564 -18.47 26.50 -6.66
CA ILE A 564 -19.81 26.27 -7.23
C ILE A 564 -20.73 27.41 -6.80
N ASP A 565 -21.35 28.09 -7.79
CA ASP A 565 -22.38 29.13 -7.59
C ASP A 565 -22.05 30.18 -6.52
N THR A 566 -21.13 31.10 -6.81
CA THR A 566 -21.00 32.31 -6.03
C THR A 566 -22.08 33.30 -6.47
N VAL A 567 -23.00 33.67 -5.58
CA VAL A 567 -23.96 34.75 -5.80
C VAL A 567 -23.30 36.10 -5.51
N GLY A 568 -22.76 36.74 -6.54
CA GLY A 568 -22.14 38.07 -6.44
C GLY A 568 -20.73 38.03 -5.80
N SER A 569 -20.36 39.06 -5.08
CA SER A 569 -19.07 39.15 -4.36
C SER A 569 -19.09 38.48 -2.97
N ASN A 570 -19.99 37.52 -2.75
CA ASN A 570 -20.10 36.82 -1.48
C ASN A 570 -19.04 35.74 -1.38
N PRO A 571 -18.22 35.66 -0.31
CA PRO A 571 -17.21 34.65 -0.10
C PRO A 571 -17.78 33.24 0.25
N VAL A 572 -19.11 33.10 0.28
CA VAL A 572 -19.77 31.81 0.57
C VAL A 572 -20.24 31.18 -0.72
N ALA A 573 -19.61 30.08 -1.08
CA ALA A 573 -20.02 29.25 -2.21
C ALA A 573 -21.10 28.23 -1.80
N SER A 574 -21.92 27.79 -2.74
CA SER A 574 -22.85 26.65 -2.52
C SER A 574 -22.10 25.31 -2.42
N GLY A 575 -20.86 25.27 -2.86
CA GLY A 575 -19.95 24.16 -2.74
C GLY A 575 -18.54 24.49 -3.24
N VAL A 576 -17.57 23.69 -2.81
CA VAL A 576 -16.20 23.69 -3.29
C VAL A 576 -15.89 22.34 -3.94
N ARG A 577 -15.16 22.35 -5.04
CA ARG A 577 -14.83 21.18 -5.81
C ARG A 577 -13.33 21.08 -6.03
N ALA A 578 -12.74 19.91 -5.84
CA ALA A 578 -11.41 19.63 -6.30
C ALA A 578 -11.38 19.43 -7.83
N ASN A 579 -10.28 19.76 -8.47
CA ASN A 579 -10.03 19.29 -9.83
C ASN A 579 -9.95 17.75 -9.87
N ASN A 580 -10.17 17.14 -11.01
CA ASN A 580 -10.13 15.68 -11.14
C ASN A 580 -8.76 15.08 -10.75
N GLU A 581 -7.72 15.90 -10.76
CA GLU A 581 -6.32 15.55 -10.51
C GLU A 581 -5.83 16.02 -9.13
N SER A 582 -6.70 16.68 -8.34
CA SER A 582 -6.36 17.27 -7.05
C SER A 582 -7.27 16.79 -5.92
N LEU A 583 -6.87 17.09 -4.69
CA LEU A 583 -7.62 16.86 -3.46
C LEU A 583 -7.93 18.18 -2.77
N LEU A 584 -9.05 18.23 -2.02
CA LEU A 584 -9.34 19.36 -1.15
C LEU A 584 -8.48 19.30 0.11
N LEU A 585 -7.87 20.42 0.49
CA LEU A 585 -7.12 20.59 1.72
C LEU A 585 -7.69 21.75 2.53
N LEU A 586 -8.07 21.51 3.78
CA LEU A 586 -8.47 22.58 4.70
C LEU A 586 -7.23 23.38 5.12
N LYS A 587 -7.10 24.62 4.62
CA LYS A 587 -5.98 25.51 4.93
C LYS A 587 -6.29 26.42 6.11
N ASN A 588 -7.44 27.08 6.06
CA ASN A 588 -7.85 28.05 7.06
C ASN A 588 -9.21 27.67 7.64
N ILE A 589 -9.28 27.66 8.96
CA ILE A 589 -10.53 27.51 9.70
C ILE A 589 -10.60 28.60 10.77
N GLU A 590 -11.63 29.42 10.71
CA GLU A 590 -11.94 30.43 11.71
C GLU A 590 -13.34 30.17 12.26
N ILE A 591 -13.42 29.88 13.55
CA ILE A 591 -14.69 29.66 14.23
C ILE A 591 -14.86 30.74 15.27
N THR A 592 -15.99 31.43 15.23
CA THR A 592 -16.42 32.35 16.28
C THR A 592 -17.65 31.77 16.94
N SER A 593 -17.73 31.89 18.27
CA SER A 593 -18.81 31.32 19.04
C SER A 593 -19.54 32.35 19.89
N SER A 594 -20.86 32.16 20.07
CA SER A 594 -21.72 32.94 20.93
C SER A 594 -22.62 32.01 21.76
N GLY A 595 -23.31 32.55 22.78
CA GLY A 595 -24.10 31.68 23.68
C GLY A 595 -23.23 30.86 24.63
N GLY A 596 -23.80 29.81 25.23
CA GLY A 596 -23.11 28.90 26.11
C GLY A 596 -22.53 29.48 27.38
N ILE A 597 -21.79 28.63 28.13
CA ILE A 597 -21.06 28.99 29.34
C ILE A 597 -19.63 29.36 28.97
N VAL A 598 -19.13 30.50 29.41
CA VAL A 598 -17.72 30.89 29.33
C VAL A 598 -17.07 30.47 30.64
N VAL A 599 -16.02 29.65 30.60
CA VAL A 599 -15.27 29.17 31.78
C VAL A 599 -13.94 29.94 31.87
#